data_fced946232ced9cfab7bd3978ee99daa
#
_entry.id   fced946232ced9cfab7bd3978ee99daa
#
_cell.length_a   1.000
_cell.length_b   1.000
_cell.length_c   1.000
_cell.angle_alpha   90.00
_cell.angle_beta   90.00
_cell.angle_gamma   90.00
#
_symmetry.space_group_name_H-M   'P 1'
#
loop_
_entity.id
_entity.type
_entity.pdbx_description
1 polymer ?
#
loop_
_entity_poly.entity_id
_entity_poly.type
_entity_poly.pdbx_seq_one_letter_code
_entity_poly.pdbx_strand_id
1 'polypeptide(L)'
;MIQASFSPDISSGNAKSNQNIVQISDITKNFELAGQTIPVLKGISLTLEAGEFVAIVGPSGNGKSTLLNMITGIDRPTSGDVFVNGQNLKKLNEDQLSGWRGKNLGIVFQFFQLLPALSLLQNVILPMDFIGELKPKERRERANYLLEMVGLEDQMHKLPGLVSGGQQQRAAIARALSNDPPLIVADEPTGNLDAKTSEEVFELFLKLSTQGKTVAMVTHNEDLACRASRRIEIINGLIAYDGTCS
;
A
#
# COMPACT_ATOMS: atom_id res chain seq x y z
N MET A 1 9.98 23.35 -29.59
CA MET A 1 9.46 23.91 -28.32
C MET A 1 7.96 23.72 -28.32
N ILE A 2 7.44 22.67 -27.73
CA ILE A 2 6.03 22.55 -27.35
C ILE A 2 6.08 21.85 -25.99
N GLN A 3 5.94 22.65 -24.93
CA GLN A 3 5.70 22.17 -23.58
C GLN A 3 4.25 21.65 -23.55
N ALA A 4 4.10 20.34 -23.54
CA ALA A 4 2.86 19.71 -23.14
C ALA A 4 2.84 19.69 -21.60
N SER A 5 2.18 20.67 -21.02
CA SER A 5 1.87 20.72 -19.59
C SER A 5 0.87 19.61 -19.27
N PHE A 6 1.34 18.54 -18.64
CA PHE A 6 0.48 17.63 -17.92
C PHE A 6 0.07 18.30 -16.61
N SER A 7 -0.97 19.13 -16.66
CA SER A 7 -1.65 19.60 -15.46
C SER A 7 -2.79 18.60 -15.19
N PRO A 8 -2.83 17.95 -14.03
CA PRO A 8 -4.06 17.31 -13.61
C PRO A 8 -5.09 18.41 -13.37
N ASP A 9 -6.24 18.27 -13.99
CA ASP A 9 -7.39 19.16 -13.82
C ASP A 9 -7.86 19.07 -12.35
N ILE A 10 -7.38 20.00 -11.52
CA ILE A 10 -7.82 20.19 -10.13
C ILE A 10 -8.98 21.18 -10.18
N SER A 11 -10.14 20.74 -10.66
CA SER A 11 -11.37 21.50 -10.53
C SER A 11 -12.53 20.59 -10.17
N SER A 12 -12.68 20.34 -8.87
CA SER A 12 -13.98 20.40 -8.19
C SER A 12 -13.75 20.24 -6.69
N GLY A 13 -13.76 21.36 -5.98
CA GLY A 13 -13.94 21.35 -4.53
C GLY A 13 -15.31 20.72 -4.24
N ASN A 14 -15.33 19.42 -3.99
CA ASN A 14 -16.45 18.75 -3.36
C ASN A 14 -16.09 18.50 -1.90
N ALA A 15 -16.99 18.92 -1.03
CA ALA A 15 -16.97 18.58 0.39
C ALA A 15 -16.54 17.12 0.56
N LYS A 16 -15.56 16.86 1.44
CA LYS A 16 -15.15 15.51 1.85
C LYS A 16 -16.40 14.76 2.32
N SER A 17 -17.05 14.02 1.43
CA SER A 17 -17.95 12.96 1.87
C SER A 17 -17.05 11.94 2.54
N ASN A 18 -17.27 11.67 3.84
CA ASN A 18 -16.66 10.58 4.59
C ASN A 18 -17.01 9.25 3.89
N GLN A 19 -16.29 8.92 2.82
CA GLN A 19 -16.51 7.69 2.09
C GLN A 19 -15.48 6.68 2.58
N ASN A 20 -15.96 5.63 3.24
CA ASN A 20 -15.10 4.54 3.68
C ASN A 20 -14.48 3.86 2.46
N ILE A 21 -13.15 3.92 2.33
CA ILE A 21 -12.42 3.22 1.27
C ILE A 21 -12.21 1.75 1.62
N VAL A 22 -12.09 1.43 2.92
CA VAL A 22 -12.04 0.05 3.44
C VAL A 22 -13.15 -0.14 4.45
N GLN A 23 -13.88 -1.23 4.35
CA GLN A 23 -14.87 -1.68 5.34
C GLN A 23 -14.66 -3.16 5.60
N ILE A 24 -14.37 -3.50 6.83
CA ILE A 24 -14.16 -4.86 7.31
C ILE A 24 -15.22 -5.15 8.36
N SER A 25 -15.94 -6.26 8.21
CA SER A 25 -17.03 -6.65 9.10
C SER A 25 -16.78 -8.06 9.62
N ASP A 26 -16.47 -8.15 10.91
CA ASP A 26 -16.33 -9.37 11.70
C ASP A 26 -15.47 -10.45 11.00
N ILE A 27 -14.30 -10.07 10.47
CA ILE A 27 -13.45 -11.02 9.81
C ILE A 27 -12.70 -11.91 10.80
N THR A 28 -12.70 -13.21 10.51
CA THR A 28 -11.80 -14.16 11.15
C THR A 28 -10.82 -14.73 10.12
N LYS A 29 -9.64 -15.12 10.57
CA LYS A 29 -8.70 -15.89 9.77
C LYS A 29 -8.07 -16.99 10.59
N ASN A 30 -8.28 -18.22 10.14
CA ASN A 30 -7.68 -19.42 10.69
C ASN A 30 -6.74 -20.03 9.66
N PHE A 31 -5.61 -20.55 10.13
CA PHE A 31 -4.71 -21.37 9.34
C PHE A 31 -4.70 -22.80 9.87
N GLU A 32 -4.64 -23.77 8.98
CA GLU A 32 -4.48 -25.18 9.34
C GLU A 32 -3.00 -25.54 9.28
N LEU A 33 -2.45 -25.98 10.41
CA LEU A 33 -1.05 -26.42 10.52
C LEU A 33 -0.96 -27.73 11.29
N ALA A 34 -0.46 -28.77 10.66
CA ALA A 34 -0.29 -30.11 11.25
C ALA A 34 -1.58 -30.65 11.93
N GLY A 35 -2.74 -30.38 11.33
CA GLY A 35 -4.04 -30.82 11.86
C GLY A 35 -4.58 -29.98 13.01
N GLN A 36 -3.95 -28.85 13.33
CA GLN A 36 -4.44 -27.90 14.32
C GLN A 36 -4.89 -26.61 13.63
N THR A 37 -6.02 -26.07 14.08
CA THR A 37 -6.54 -24.78 13.65
C THR A 37 -5.92 -23.68 14.50
N ILE A 38 -5.18 -22.76 13.85
CA ILE A 38 -4.53 -21.62 14.49
C ILE A 38 -5.31 -20.35 14.14
N PRO A 39 -6.08 -19.76 15.08
CA PRO A 39 -6.80 -18.52 14.86
C PRO A 39 -5.85 -17.33 14.92
N VAL A 40 -5.75 -16.57 13.81
CA VAL A 40 -4.88 -15.40 13.68
C VAL A 40 -5.67 -14.10 13.77
N LEU A 41 -6.83 -14.00 13.10
CA LEU A 41 -7.76 -12.89 13.26
C LEU A 41 -9.05 -13.41 13.89
N LYS A 42 -9.58 -12.69 14.89
CA LYS A 42 -10.61 -13.19 15.80
C LYS A 42 -11.83 -12.26 15.86
N GLY A 43 -12.39 -11.86 14.71
CA GLY A 43 -13.55 -10.98 14.64
C GLY A 43 -13.14 -9.50 14.56
N ILE A 44 -12.31 -9.14 13.59
CA ILE A 44 -11.92 -7.75 13.35
C ILE A 44 -13.00 -7.04 12.56
N SER A 45 -13.46 -5.90 13.07
CA SER A 45 -14.30 -4.93 12.36
C SER A 45 -13.57 -3.58 12.33
N LEU A 46 -13.43 -2.99 11.13
CA LEU A 46 -12.61 -1.80 10.90
C LEU A 46 -13.10 -1.04 9.68
N THR A 47 -13.04 0.28 9.72
CA THR A 47 -13.24 1.15 8.55
C THR A 47 -12.04 2.05 8.37
N LEU A 48 -11.62 2.33 7.11
CA LEU A 48 -10.67 3.39 6.78
C LEU A 48 -11.37 4.40 5.89
N GLU A 49 -11.18 5.69 6.18
CA GLU A 49 -11.73 6.77 5.40
C GLU A 49 -10.82 7.15 4.23
N ALA A 50 -11.38 7.65 3.14
CA ALA A 50 -10.60 8.12 2.00
C ALA A 50 -9.70 9.30 2.39
N GLY A 51 -8.41 9.22 2.02
CA GLY A 51 -7.39 10.22 2.36
C GLY A 51 -6.81 10.10 3.77
N GLU A 52 -7.20 9.07 4.54
CA GLU A 52 -6.66 8.81 5.88
C GLU A 52 -5.28 8.15 5.81
N PHE A 53 -4.36 8.52 6.72
CA PHE A 53 -3.14 7.76 6.96
C PHE A 53 -3.26 6.99 8.26
N VAL A 54 -3.37 5.67 8.17
CA VAL A 54 -3.53 4.77 9.32
C VAL A 54 -2.26 3.97 9.54
N ALA A 55 -1.72 4.03 10.75
CA ALA A 55 -0.66 3.15 11.22
C ALA A 55 -1.24 1.96 11.98
N ILE A 56 -0.87 0.76 11.60
CA ILE A 56 -1.26 -0.50 12.26
C ILE A 56 -0.04 -1.03 12.99
N VAL A 57 -0.14 -1.11 14.31
CA VAL A 57 0.96 -1.51 15.20
C VAL A 57 0.60 -2.75 16.02
N GLY A 58 1.55 -3.24 16.79
CA GLY A 58 1.40 -4.36 17.70
C GLY A 58 2.54 -5.38 17.61
N PRO A 59 2.65 -6.34 18.54
CA PRO A 59 3.71 -7.32 18.56
C PRO A 59 3.78 -8.19 17.29
N SER A 60 4.94 -8.76 16.99
CA SER A 60 5.10 -9.70 15.88
C SER A 60 4.20 -10.92 16.05
N GLY A 61 3.67 -11.47 14.95
CA GLY A 61 2.77 -12.62 14.97
C GLY A 61 1.33 -12.35 15.39
N ASN A 62 0.95 -11.09 15.67
CA ASN A 62 -0.40 -10.73 16.13
C ASN A 62 -1.44 -10.50 15.03
N GLY A 63 -1.12 -10.79 13.75
CA GLY A 63 -2.08 -10.75 12.65
C GLY A 63 -2.05 -9.49 11.79
N LYS A 64 -1.11 -8.55 12.00
CA LYS A 64 -1.03 -7.28 11.24
C LYS A 64 -0.91 -7.49 9.73
N SER A 65 0.11 -8.23 9.28
CA SER A 65 0.31 -8.56 7.85
C SER A 65 -0.84 -9.42 7.31
N THR A 66 -1.42 -10.30 8.17
CA THR A 66 -2.62 -11.06 7.80
C THR A 66 -3.80 -10.12 7.53
N LEU A 67 -4.01 -9.09 8.35
CA LEU A 67 -5.04 -8.09 8.10
C LEU A 67 -4.79 -7.33 6.79
N LEU A 68 -3.53 -6.92 6.52
CA LEU A 68 -3.20 -6.32 5.23
C LEU A 68 -3.48 -7.25 4.05
N ASN A 69 -3.21 -8.56 4.19
CA ASN A 69 -3.52 -9.54 3.16
C ASN A 69 -5.04 -9.69 2.91
N MET A 70 -5.88 -9.49 3.94
CA MET A 70 -7.34 -9.42 3.76
C MET A 70 -7.74 -8.17 2.98
N ILE A 71 -7.19 -7.00 3.33
CA ILE A 71 -7.47 -5.71 2.67
C ILE A 71 -7.03 -5.75 1.20
N THR A 72 -5.89 -6.38 0.92
CA THR A 72 -5.35 -6.47 -0.45
C THR A 72 -5.94 -7.61 -1.27
N GLY A 73 -6.70 -8.51 -0.66
CA GLY A 73 -7.20 -9.71 -1.30
C GLY A 73 -6.08 -10.66 -1.76
N ILE A 74 -4.87 -10.58 -1.17
CA ILE A 74 -3.81 -11.58 -1.35
C ILE A 74 -4.22 -12.88 -0.69
N ASP A 75 -4.95 -12.81 0.42
CA ASP A 75 -5.55 -13.95 1.09
C ASP A 75 -7.02 -13.64 1.43
N ARG A 76 -7.79 -14.67 1.73
CA ARG A 76 -9.23 -14.56 2.01
C ARG A 76 -9.52 -14.82 3.48
N PRO A 77 -10.47 -14.08 4.08
CA PRO A 77 -10.91 -14.38 5.44
C PRO A 77 -11.60 -15.75 5.51
N THR A 78 -11.52 -16.40 6.66
CA THR A 78 -12.28 -17.63 6.96
C THR A 78 -13.77 -17.31 7.08
N SER A 79 -14.11 -16.17 7.71
CA SER A 79 -15.48 -15.65 7.80
C SER A 79 -15.48 -14.13 7.78
N GLY A 80 -16.66 -13.52 7.65
CA GLY A 80 -16.85 -12.07 7.56
C GLY A 80 -16.68 -11.55 6.14
N ASP A 81 -16.71 -10.23 5.97
CA ASP A 81 -16.67 -9.55 4.67
C ASP A 81 -15.64 -8.42 4.64
N VAL A 82 -15.00 -8.25 3.49
CA VAL A 82 -14.05 -7.17 3.20
C VAL A 82 -14.52 -6.43 1.96
N PHE A 83 -14.80 -5.14 2.15
CA PHE A 83 -15.11 -4.22 1.06
C PHE A 83 -13.97 -3.22 0.94
N VAL A 84 -13.45 -3.04 -0.28
CA VAL A 84 -12.43 -2.04 -0.58
C VAL A 84 -12.84 -1.29 -1.83
N ASN A 85 -12.82 0.04 -1.75
CA ASN A 85 -13.30 0.93 -2.80
C ASN A 85 -14.70 0.52 -3.34
N GLY A 86 -15.62 0.21 -2.43
CA GLY A 86 -16.99 -0.23 -2.74
C GLY A 86 -17.13 -1.66 -3.25
N GLN A 87 -16.02 -2.39 -3.49
CA GLN A 87 -16.03 -3.76 -4.01
C GLN A 87 -15.92 -4.79 -2.88
N ASN A 88 -16.87 -5.74 -2.79
CA ASN A 88 -16.74 -6.91 -1.94
C ASN A 88 -15.75 -7.89 -2.56
N LEU A 89 -14.58 -8.07 -1.91
CA LEU A 89 -13.50 -8.90 -2.44
C LEU A 89 -13.85 -10.39 -2.49
N LYS A 90 -14.74 -10.86 -1.61
CA LYS A 90 -15.21 -12.25 -1.57
C LYS A 90 -15.96 -12.67 -2.84
N LYS A 91 -16.57 -11.71 -3.54
CA LYS A 91 -17.35 -11.95 -4.77
C LYS A 91 -16.51 -12.07 -6.03
N LEU A 92 -15.21 -11.71 -5.97
CA LEU A 92 -14.31 -11.76 -7.11
C LEU A 92 -13.63 -13.14 -7.21
N ASN A 93 -13.52 -13.69 -8.41
CA ASN A 93 -12.60 -14.79 -8.69
C ASN A 93 -11.15 -14.26 -8.77
N GLU A 94 -10.15 -15.16 -8.91
CA GLU A 94 -8.74 -14.78 -8.85
C GLU A 94 -8.32 -13.84 -9.99
N ASP A 95 -8.82 -14.05 -11.20
CA ASP A 95 -8.53 -13.19 -12.36
C ASP A 95 -9.12 -11.79 -12.17
N GLN A 96 -10.38 -11.72 -11.73
CA GLN A 96 -11.05 -10.47 -11.41
C GLN A 96 -10.35 -9.73 -10.27
N LEU A 97 -9.94 -10.45 -9.22
CA LEU A 97 -9.26 -9.91 -8.06
C LEU A 97 -7.87 -9.37 -8.44
N SER A 98 -7.16 -10.07 -9.33
CA SER A 98 -5.85 -9.61 -9.83
C SER A 98 -5.98 -8.30 -10.63
N GLY A 99 -6.92 -8.24 -11.57
CA GLY A 99 -7.18 -7.01 -12.35
C GLY A 99 -7.67 -5.86 -11.46
N TRP A 100 -8.52 -6.15 -10.46
CA TRP A 100 -9.01 -5.18 -9.51
C TRP A 100 -7.87 -4.62 -8.62
N ARG A 101 -6.99 -5.50 -8.08
CA ARG A 101 -5.80 -5.08 -7.31
C ARG A 101 -4.93 -4.11 -8.10
N GLY A 102 -4.63 -4.45 -9.36
CA GLY A 102 -3.78 -3.63 -10.20
C GLY A 102 -4.28 -2.20 -10.40
N LYS A 103 -5.58 -1.95 -10.28
CA LYS A 103 -6.20 -0.62 -10.45
C LYS A 103 -6.43 0.11 -9.13
N ASN A 104 -6.70 -0.62 -8.05
CA ASN A 104 -7.21 -0.04 -6.80
C ASN A 104 -6.18 0.02 -5.70
N LEU A 105 -5.10 -0.77 -5.78
CA LEU A 105 -4.11 -0.93 -4.71
C LEU A 105 -2.69 -0.67 -5.18
N GLY A 106 -1.96 0.10 -4.38
CA GLY A 106 -0.50 0.13 -4.39
C GLY A 106 0.03 -0.65 -3.20
N ILE A 107 0.81 -1.71 -3.43
CA ILE A 107 1.33 -2.54 -2.34
C ILE A 107 2.84 -2.34 -2.23
N VAL A 108 3.30 -2.03 -1.02
CA VAL A 108 4.71 -1.85 -0.67
C VAL A 108 5.08 -2.87 0.40
N PHE A 109 6.07 -3.71 0.12
CA PHE A 109 6.52 -4.79 0.99
C PHE A 109 7.81 -4.42 1.73
N GLN A 110 8.06 -5.07 2.85
CA GLN A 110 9.28 -4.93 3.66
C GLN A 110 10.56 -5.25 2.87
N PHE A 111 10.53 -6.27 2.00
CA PHE A 111 11.67 -6.71 1.18
C PHE A 111 11.59 -6.23 -0.27
N PHE A 112 11.03 -5.04 -0.52
CA PHE A 112 10.94 -4.34 -1.81
C PHE A 112 10.21 -5.11 -2.90
N GLN A 113 10.42 -6.42 -3.07
CA GLN A 113 9.84 -7.30 -4.08
C GLN A 113 10.03 -6.78 -5.52
N LEU A 114 11.15 -6.11 -5.79
CA LEU A 114 11.53 -5.71 -7.14
C LEU A 114 12.00 -6.94 -7.92
N LEU A 115 11.67 -6.99 -9.20
CA LEU A 115 12.15 -8.04 -10.09
C LEU A 115 13.63 -7.78 -10.42
N PRO A 116 14.56 -8.66 -10.03
CA PRO A 116 16.00 -8.37 -10.11
C PRO A 116 16.55 -8.32 -11.54
N ALA A 117 15.84 -8.94 -12.50
CA ALA A 117 16.19 -8.92 -13.92
C ALA A 117 15.71 -7.67 -14.67
N LEU A 118 14.90 -6.84 -14.04
CA LEU A 118 14.34 -5.62 -14.63
C LEU A 118 14.99 -4.39 -13.99
N SER A 119 15.25 -3.34 -14.80
CA SER A 119 15.69 -2.05 -14.28
C SER A 119 14.62 -1.43 -13.37
N LEU A 120 14.97 -0.40 -12.57
CA LEU A 120 13.99 0.31 -11.75
C LEU A 120 12.84 0.85 -12.61
N LEU A 121 13.16 1.44 -13.77
CA LEU A 121 12.17 1.92 -14.73
C LEU A 121 11.23 0.82 -15.20
N GLN A 122 11.77 -0.34 -15.57
CA GLN A 122 10.96 -1.47 -16.02
C GLN A 122 10.10 -2.05 -14.88
N ASN A 123 10.60 -2.07 -13.64
CA ASN A 123 9.80 -2.46 -12.48
C ASN A 123 8.59 -1.53 -12.27
N VAL A 124 8.75 -0.21 -12.49
CA VAL A 124 7.66 0.77 -12.38
C VAL A 124 6.69 0.69 -13.56
N ILE A 125 7.16 0.36 -14.77
CA ILE A 125 6.30 0.19 -15.96
C ILE A 125 5.43 -1.06 -15.86
N LEU A 126 5.93 -2.14 -15.30
CA LEU A 126 5.32 -3.47 -15.32
C LEU A 126 3.85 -3.53 -14.86
N PRO A 127 3.43 -2.88 -13.74
CA PRO A 127 2.01 -2.88 -13.35
C PRO A 127 1.11 -2.21 -14.40
N MET A 128 1.60 -1.20 -15.11
CA MET A 128 0.85 -0.53 -16.18
C MET A 128 0.74 -1.41 -17.44
N ASP A 129 1.76 -2.26 -17.69
CA ASP A 129 1.71 -3.24 -18.78
C ASP A 129 0.61 -4.29 -18.53
N PHE A 130 0.47 -4.76 -17.30
CA PHE A 130 -0.55 -5.74 -16.93
C PHE A 130 -1.98 -5.19 -17.05
N ILE A 131 -2.20 -3.92 -16.70
CA ILE A 131 -3.51 -3.29 -16.80
C ILE A 131 -3.84 -2.90 -18.25
N GLY A 132 -2.84 -2.46 -19.03
CA GLY A 132 -2.97 -2.22 -20.47
C GLY A 132 -3.78 -0.97 -20.85
N GLU A 133 -4.13 -0.08 -19.93
CA GLU A 133 -4.93 1.13 -20.20
C GLU A 133 -4.13 2.26 -20.84
N LEU A 134 -2.83 2.37 -20.54
CA LEU A 134 -1.97 3.39 -21.10
C LEU A 134 -1.20 2.88 -22.33
N LYS A 135 -0.89 3.76 -23.28
CA LYS A 135 -0.01 3.46 -24.40
C LYS A 135 1.45 3.33 -23.93
N PRO A 136 2.33 2.61 -24.64
CA PRO A 136 3.72 2.41 -24.22
C PRO A 136 4.49 3.71 -23.92
N LYS A 137 4.26 4.78 -24.68
CA LYS A 137 4.88 6.09 -24.46
C LYS A 137 4.40 6.71 -23.15
N GLU A 138 3.09 6.68 -22.90
CA GLU A 138 2.47 7.23 -21.66
C GLU A 138 2.94 6.49 -20.41
N ARG A 139 3.08 5.15 -20.48
CA ARG A 139 3.63 4.33 -19.37
C ARG A 139 5.05 4.77 -19.02
N ARG A 140 5.89 4.98 -20.04
CA ARG A 140 7.27 5.40 -19.84
C ARG A 140 7.36 6.81 -19.27
N GLU A 141 6.57 7.75 -19.77
CA GLU A 141 6.50 9.13 -19.24
C GLU A 141 6.05 9.12 -17.78
N ARG A 142 5.02 8.35 -17.44
CA ARG A 142 4.54 8.20 -16.07
C ARG A 142 5.58 7.54 -15.16
N ALA A 143 6.25 6.48 -15.61
CA ALA A 143 7.29 5.82 -14.83
C ALA A 143 8.49 6.74 -14.57
N ASN A 144 8.91 7.54 -15.55
CA ASN A 144 9.96 8.56 -15.38
C ASN A 144 9.54 9.58 -14.31
N TYR A 145 8.33 10.13 -14.42
CA TYR A 145 7.78 11.06 -13.44
C TYR A 145 7.75 10.49 -12.01
N LEU A 146 7.31 9.22 -11.85
CA LEU A 146 7.25 8.57 -10.55
C LEU A 146 8.64 8.33 -9.96
N LEU A 147 9.63 7.97 -10.78
CA LEU A 147 11.01 7.81 -10.33
C LEU A 147 11.67 9.14 -9.98
N GLU A 148 11.40 10.20 -10.72
CA GLU A 148 11.82 11.57 -10.39
C GLU A 148 11.19 12.03 -9.06
N MET A 149 9.89 11.80 -8.86
CA MET A 149 9.18 12.14 -7.63
C MET A 149 9.80 11.50 -6.37
N VAL A 150 10.40 10.32 -6.51
CA VAL A 150 11.10 9.62 -5.41
C VAL A 150 12.61 9.84 -5.41
N GLY A 151 13.14 10.75 -6.25
CA GLY A 151 14.57 11.11 -6.33
C GLY A 151 15.46 9.98 -6.88
N LEU A 152 15.00 9.30 -7.94
CA LEU A 152 15.70 8.19 -8.58
C LEU A 152 15.91 8.40 -10.08
N GLU A 153 15.81 9.63 -10.59
CA GLU A 153 15.98 9.98 -11.99
C GLU A 153 17.31 9.50 -12.58
N ASP A 154 18.41 9.63 -11.85
CA ASP A 154 19.75 9.20 -12.27
C ASP A 154 19.98 7.67 -12.12
N GLN A 155 19.06 6.97 -11.45
CA GLN A 155 19.19 5.54 -11.13
C GLN A 155 18.23 4.65 -11.93
N MET A 156 17.30 5.24 -12.68
CA MET A 156 16.17 4.53 -13.28
C MET A 156 16.54 3.37 -14.20
N HIS A 157 17.72 3.40 -14.80
CA HIS A 157 18.20 2.36 -15.72
C HIS A 157 19.01 1.26 -15.02
N LYS A 158 19.29 1.39 -13.72
CA LYS A 158 20.03 0.38 -12.95
C LYS A 158 19.13 -0.78 -12.55
N LEU A 159 19.73 -1.95 -12.39
CA LEU A 159 19.09 -3.12 -11.78
C LEU A 159 18.97 -2.93 -10.26
N PRO A 160 17.98 -3.53 -9.60
CA PRO A 160 17.79 -3.41 -8.14
C PRO A 160 19.03 -3.73 -7.32
N GLY A 161 19.81 -4.76 -7.69
CA GLY A 161 21.04 -5.13 -6.98
C GLY A 161 22.20 -4.13 -7.09
N LEU A 162 22.07 -3.07 -7.90
CA LEU A 162 23.08 -2.03 -8.08
C LEU A 162 22.75 -0.73 -7.34
N VAL A 163 21.71 -0.71 -6.53
CA VAL A 163 21.25 0.45 -5.76
C VAL A 163 21.07 0.10 -4.30
N SER A 164 21.10 1.11 -3.41
CA SER A 164 20.93 0.88 -1.94
C SER A 164 19.52 0.39 -1.59
N GLY A 165 19.36 -0.19 -0.39
CA GLY A 165 18.06 -0.64 0.12
C GLY A 165 17.01 0.49 0.14
N GLY A 166 17.39 1.70 0.56
CA GLY A 166 16.51 2.86 0.53
C GLY A 166 16.11 3.28 -0.90
N GLN A 167 17.03 3.17 -1.87
CA GLN A 167 16.70 3.39 -3.28
C GLN A 167 15.77 2.31 -3.82
N GLN A 168 15.96 1.05 -3.43
CA GLN A 168 15.04 -0.04 -3.79
C GLN A 168 13.65 0.20 -3.21
N GLN A 169 13.56 0.64 -1.95
CA GLN A 169 12.27 0.95 -1.30
C GLN A 169 11.56 2.10 -2.00
N ARG A 170 12.27 3.18 -2.33
CA ARG A 170 11.69 4.30 -3.08
C ARG A 170 11.21 3.85 -4.47
N ALA A 171 11.94 2.98 -5.16
CA ALA A 171 11.49 2.41 -6.42
C ALA A 171 10.25 1.49 -6.26
N ALA A 172 10.16 0.74 -5.15
CA ALA A 172 8.97 -0.06 -4.83
C ALA A 172 7.73 0.82 -4.56
N ILE A 173 7.92 1.99 -3.93
CA ILE A 173 6.85 2.98 -3.75
C ILE A 173 6.44 3.57 -5.12
N ALA A 174 7.38 3.95 -5.98
CA ALA A 174 7.09 4.42 -7.33
C ALA A 174 6.30 3.36 -8.13
N ARG A 175 6.69 2.08 -8.03
CA ARG A 175 5.96 0.97 -8.64
C ARG A 175 4.54 0.85 -8.08
N ALA A 176 4.36 0.98 -6.77
CA ALA A 176 3.04 0.92 -6.15
C ALA A 176 2.10 2.04 -6.63
N LEU A 177 2.64 3.18 -7.06
CA LEU A 177 1.90 4.33 -7.59
C LEU A 177 1.64 4.29 -9.09
N SER A 178 2.11 3.27 -9.82
CA SER A 178 2.10 3.22 -11.29
C SER A 178 0.71 3.44 -11.89
N ASN A 179 -0.30 2.76 -11.36
CA ASN A 179 -1.69 2.84 -11.82
C ASN A 179 -2.56 3.84 -11.04
N ASP A 180 -1.93 4.78 -10.31
CA ASP A 180 -2.60 5.82 -9.53
C ASP A 180 -3.65 5.32 -8.52
N PRO A 181 -3.36 4.27 -7.74
CA PRO A 181 -4.36 3.67 -6.86
C PRO A 181 -4.83 4.64 -5.79
N PRO A 182 -6.11 4.56 -5.37
CA PRO A 182 -6.63 5.36 -4.26
C PRO A 182 -6.15 4.89 -2.88
N LEU A 183 -5.75 3.61 -2.75
CA LEU A 183 -5.29 3.01 -1.50
C LEU A 183 -3.88 2.45 -1.65
N ILE A 184 -3.00 2.85 -0.74
CA ILE A 184 -1.63 2.33 -0.59
C ILE A 184 -1.57 1.50 0.68
N VAL A 185 -1.11 0.27 0.55
CA VAL A 185 -0.92 -0.66 1.66
C VAL A 185 0.56 -0.95 1.80
N ALA A 186 1.14 -0.70 2.96
CA ALA A 186 2.57 -0.87 3.22
C ALA A 186 2.81 -1.79 4.42
N ASP A 187 3.51 -2.90 4.21
CA ASP A 187 3.87 -3.84 5.26
C ASP A 187 5.33 -3.64 5.67
N GLU A 188 5.55 -3.00 6.82
CA GLU A 188 6.85 -2.66 7.39
C GLU A 188 7.82 -2.00 6.40
N PRO A 189 7.41 -0.93 5.68
CA PRO A 189 8.18 -0.37 4.57
C PRO A 189 9.52 0.24 4.98
N THR A 190 9.77 0.42 6.27
CA THR A 190 11.00 0.99 6.82
C THR A 190 11.83 -0.01 7.63
N GLY A 191 11.34 -1.26 7.80
CA GLY A 191 11.90 -2.23 8.72
C GLY A 191 13.34 -2.70 8.40
N ASN A 192 13.81 -2.53 7.16
CA ASN A 192 15.14 -2.91 6.71
C ASN A 192 16.04 -1.71 6.35
N LEU A 193 15.68 -0.51 6.81
CA LEU A 193 16.36 0.73 6.48
C LEU A 193 17.03 1.34 7.71
N ASP A 194 18.08 2.11 7.52
CA ASP A 194 18.64 2.96 8.57
C ASP A 194 17.66 4.08 8.96
N ALA A 195 17.87 4.69 10.13
CA ALA A 195 16.95 5.66 10.71
C ALA A 195 16.68 6.87 9.78
N LYS A 196 17.72 7.39 9.10
CA LYS A 196 17.58 8.53 8.19
C LYS A 196 16.75 8.16 6.96
N THR A 197 17.06 7.04 6.34
CA THR A 197 16.33 6.54 5.16
C THR A 197 14.89 6.17 5.52
N SER A 198 14.65 5.63 6.73
CA SER A 198 13.30 5.35 7.26
C SER A 198 12.46 6.61 7.35
N GLU A 199 13.05 7.70 7.85
CA GLU A 199 12.40 9.00 7.93
C GLU A 199 12.04 9.54 6.54
N GLU A 200 12.99 9.50 5.59
CA GLU A 200 12.76 9.94 4.21
C GLU A 200 11.61 9.16 3.53
N VAL A 201 11.55 7.84 3.75
CA VAL A 201 10.48 6.98 3.22
C VAL A 201 9.14 7.28 3.90
N PHE A 202 9.13 7.51 5.20
CA PHE A 202 7.90 7.85 5.92
C PHE A 202 7.33 9.21 5.47
N GLU A 203 8.18 10.22 5.30
CA GLU A 203 7.79 11.54 4.77
C GLU A 203 7.14 11.43 3.38
N LEU A 204 7.61 10.49 2.54
CA LEU A 204 6.98 10.23 1.26
C LEU A 204 5.54 9.73 1.40
N PHE A 205 5.26 8.84 2.36
CA PHE A 205 3.88 8.39 2.65
C PHE A 205 3.01 9.51 3.21
N LEU A 206 3.55 10.37 4.10
CA LEU A 206 2.84 11.56 4.58
C LEU A 206 2.46 12.48 3.42
N LYS A 207 3.39 12.76 2.53
CA LYS A 207 3.13 13.58 1.33
C LYS A 207 2.03 12.96 0.46
N LEU A 208 2.04 11.66 0.24
CA LEU A 208 1.01 10.97 -0.53
C LEU A 208 -0.38 11.10 0.13
N SER A 209 -0.46 10.98 1.44
CA SER A 209 -1.71 11.18 2.19
C SER A 209 -2.23 12.62 2.08
N THR A 210 -1.35 13.62 2.19
CA THR A 210 -1.74 15.05 2.00
C THR A 210 -2.21 15.34 0.58
N GLN A 211 -1.83 14.53 -0.40
CA GLN A 211 -2.30 14.57 -1.78
C GLN A 211 -3.61 13.79 -2.01
N GLY A 212 -4.24 13.29 -0.94
CA GLY A 212 -5.53 12.60 -0.98
C GLY A 212 -5.46 11.09 -1.16
N LYS A 213 -4.26 10.48 -1.15
CA LYS A 213 -4.14 9.02 -1.13
C LYS A 213 -4.43 8.48 0.27
N THR A 214 -5.15 7.38 0.35
CA THR A 214 -5.29 6.66 1.62
C THR A 214 -4.08 5.76 1.82
N VAL A 215 -3.54 5.74 3.03
CA VAL A 215 -2.37 4.92 3.39
C VAL A 215 -2.72 4.04 4.59
N ALA A 216 -2.53 2.73 4.45
CA ALA A 216 -2.57 1.77 5.55
C ALA A 216 -1.17 1.16 5.71
N MET A 217 -0.47 1.50 6.78
CA MET A 217 0.91 1.09 7.02
C MET A 217 1.04 0.24 8.28
N VAL A 218 1.58 -0.95 8.15
CA VAL A 218 2.08 -1.72 9.30
C VAL A 218 3.47 -1.23 9.64
N THR A 219 3.70 -0.93 10.90
CA THR A 219 5.03 -0.59 11.43
C THR A 219 5.18 -1.04 12.88
N HIS A 220 6.41 -1.33 13.29
CA HIS A 220 6.76 -1.55 14.69
C HIS A 220 7.45 -0.32 15.32
N ASN A 221 7.63 0.75 14.54
CA ASN A 221 8.18 2.02 15.02
C ASN A 221 7.04 2.90 15.55
N GLU A 222 6.93 3.00 16.88
CA GLU A 222 5.88 3.77 17.55
C GLU A 222 5.99 5.28 17.28
N ASP A 223 7.21 5.83 17.15
CA ASP A 223 7.40 7.25 16.86
C ASP A 223 6.83 7.62 15.50
N LEU A 224 7.07 6.78 14.48
CA LEU A 224 6.48 6.96 13.15
C LEU A 224 4.97 6.73 13.16
N ALA A 225 4.49 5.73 13.91
CA ALA A 225 3.07 5.44 14.01
C ALA A 225 2.26 6.60 14.60
N CYS A 226 2.83 7.32 15.57
CA CYS A 226 2.19 8.48 16.21
C CYS A 226 2.10 9.72 15.31
N ARG A 227 2.76 9.72 14.17
CA ARG A 227 2.67 10.79 13.15
C ARG A 227 1.60 10.52 12.09
N ALA A 228 1.07 9.30 12.05
CA ALA A 228 -0.11 9.00 11.23
C ALA A 228 -1.36 9.70 11.81
N SER A 229 -2.38 9.89 10.98
CA SER A 229 -3.63 10.51 11.44
C SER A 229 -4.43 9.63 12.41
N ARG A 230 -4.18 8.30 12.37
CA ARG A 230 -4.84 7.32 13.25
C ARG A 230 -3.92 6.13 13.48
N ARG A 231 -3.92 5.62 14.69
CA ARG A 231 -3.19 4.44 15.12
C ARG A 231 -4.15 3.33 15.52
N ILE A 232 -3.93 2.14 14.97
CA ILE A 232 -4.68 0.94 15.31
C ILE A 232 -3.70 -0.08 15.89
N GLU A 233 -4.00 -0.59 17.07
CA GLU A 233 -3.17 -1.62 17.72
C GLU A 233 -3.84 -2.97 17.66
N ILE A 234 -3.11 -3.97 17.15
CA ILE A 234 -3.59 -5.36 17.07
C ILE A 234 -2.81 -6.21 18.08
N ILE A 235 -3.56 -6.80 19.02
CA ILE A 235 -3.03 -7.73 20.03
C ILE A 235 -3.82 -9.03 19.96
N ASN A 236 -3.13 -10.16 19.82
CA ASN A 236 -3.75 -11.50 19.80
C ASN A 236 -4.87 -11.65 18.76
N GLY A 237 -4.76 -10.97 17.62
CA GLY A 237 -5.75 -11.04 16.54
C GLY A 237 -7.02 -10.23 16.77
N LEU A 238 -7.01 -9.29 17.72
CA LEU A 238 -8.09 -8.36 18.04
C LEU A 238 -7.59 -6.92 17.99
N ILE A 239 -8.47 -5.96 17.70
CA ILE A 239 -8.17 -4.53 17.85
C ILE A 239 -8.19 -4.21 19.34
N ALA A 240 -7.04 -3.85 19.89
CA ALA A 240 -6.88 -3.43 21.28
C ALA A 240 -7.00 -1.92 21.45
N TYR A 241 -6.63 -1.14 20.42
CA TYR A 241 -6.76 0.31 20.40
C TYR A 241 -7.08 0.79 18.99
N ASP A 242 -7.85 1.84 18.89
CA ASP A 242 -8.19 2.53 17.64
C ASP A 242 -8.45 4.01 17.93
N GLY A 243 -7.53 4.88 17.49
CA GLY A 243 -7.60 6.32 17.76
C GLY A 243 -6.35 7.09 17.36
N THR A 244 -6.24 8.32 17.81
CA THR A 244 -5.04 9.16 17.62
C THR A 244 -4.05 8.93 18.75
N CYS A 245 -2.74 9.05 18.48
CA CYS A 245 -1.76 9.12 19.57
C CYS A 245 -2.01 10.38 20.41
N SER A 246 -2.17 10.21 21.72
CA SER A 246 -2.31 11.30 22.70
C SER A 246 -0.94 11.78 23.18
#